data_43226f145f907fb3ca82757e2bd2a1ce
#
_entry.id   43226f145f907fb3ca82757e2bd2a1ce
#
_cell.length_a   1.000
_cell.length_b   1.000
_cell.length_c   1.000
_cell.angle_alpha   90.00
_cell.angle_beta   90.00
_cell.angle_gamma   90.00
#
_symmetry.space_group_name_H-M   'P 1'
#
loop_
_entity.id
_entity.type
_entity.pdbx_description
1 polymer ?
#
loop_
_entity_poly.entity_id
_entity_poly.type
_entity_poly.pdbx_seq_one_letter_code
_entity_poly.pdbx_strand_id
1 'polypeptide(L)'
;MRAHPAEYELVSPRTLPGVLSLLASEPGAWLPIAGGTDVMVQYSAGKLLAQKLVSIWNLPELRRIDTSADEIQIGAGCTYTDLREHEAINTEFPLLSIAASWTGGIANQNRGTLGGNIVNASPAADSLPALLVYDAELLLVSARGERRAPYAGFHTSYRKTQLAPDELIRAVCLKKQFSGYYAHTRKVGARNAQAISKVCLAALGRIAEGTVEDVRLAMGSVAPVPLRLTATERILRGKRIDLQLILLAKMTAAAEVQPIDDIRSSARYRAAVAGNLVAEFLEKLRTNQERIEAATRVLVLWNDLQPDKAADEILPCCGSKAWAREMSARRPILDEPALLAACDEVWNNLSEADWLEAFRSHPRIGDSHAPAFAPSHSAAWSGEEQRKVGAAADDIKAALAAGNHAYEQKFNRIFIVCATGKSALEILAILERRLRNDAATELLEAAEQQRQIAHLRLKKWLLS
;
A
#
# COMPACT_ATOMS: atom_id res chain seq x y z
N MET A 1 23.19 -27.50 21.99
CA MET A 1 23.13 -27.02 23.40
C MET A 1 22.14 -25.87 23.41
N ARG A 2 21.09 -25.87 24.21
CA ARG A 2 20.19 -24.72 24.33
C ARG A 2 20.85 -23.72 25.26
N ALA A 3 20.79 -22.41 24.96
CA ALA A 3 21.31 -21.36 25.83
C ALA A 3 20.62 -21.41 27.21
N HIS A 4 21.37 -21.12 28.27
CA HIS A 4 20.83 -21.07 29.62
C HIS A 4 20.63 -19.62 30.04
N PRO A 5 19.46 -19.21 30.58
CA PRO A 5 19.19 -17.80 30.94
C PRO A 5 20.23 -17.17 31.87
N ALA A 6 20.80 -17.94 32.80
CA ALA A 6 21.78 -17.44 33.74
C ALA A 6 23.16 -17.04 33.13
N GLU A 7 23.35 -17.36 31.81
CA GLU A 7 24.55 -16.93 31.06
C GLU A 7 24.42 -15.52 30.49
N TYR A 8 23.25 -14.90 30.63
CA TYR A 8 22.92 -13.62 30.01
C TYR A 8 22.50 -12.59 31.04
N GLU A 9 23.03 -11.39 30.90
CA GLU A 9 22.61 -10.21 31.64
C GLU A 9 21.61 -9.43 30.78
N LEU A 10 20.43 -9.13 31.32
CA LEU A 10 19.43 -8.28 30.66
C LEU A 10 19.07 -7.10 31.53
N VAL A 11 19.32 -5.90 31.04
CA VAL A 11 18.90 -4.64 31.68
C VAL A 11 17.85 -3.92 30.87
N SER A 12 16.99 -3.16 31.52
CA SER A 12 15.89 -2.42 30.90
C SER A 12 15.85 -0.98 31.42
N PRO A 13 16.73 -0.09 30.95
CA PRO A 13 16.66 1.32 31.28
C PRO A 13 15.33 1.92 30.83
N ARG A 14 14.80 2.87 31.62
CA ARG A 14 13.47 3.48 31.36
C ARG A 14 13.52 4.67 30.41
N THR A 15 14.70 5.17 30.08
CA THR A 15 14.88 6.36 29.25
C THR A 15 15.96 6.11 28.19
N LEU A 16 15.83 6.78 27.05
CA LEU A 16 16.83 6.73 26.00
C LEU A 16 18.21 7.21 26.47
N PRO A 17 18.36 8.33 27.19
CA PRO A 17 19.64 8.72 27.78
C PRO A 17 20.28 7.64 28.65
N GLY A 18 19.52 6.91 29.45
CA GLY A 18 20.00 5.80 30.25
C GLY A 18 20.59 4.67 29.42
N VAL A 19 19.95 4.32 28.30
CA VAL A 19 20.51 3.34 27.36
C VAL A 19 21.79 3.86 26.70
N LEU A 20 21.80 5.12 26.24
CA LEU A 20 22.96 5.71 25.58
C LEU A 20 24.18 5.82 26.52
N SER A 21 23.95 6.14 27.78
CA SER A 21 25.02 6.15 28.80
C SER A 21 25.60 4.75 29.01
N LEU A 22 24.74 3.71 29.02
CA LEU A 22 25.21 2.33 29.16
C LEU A 22 26.01 1.89 27.92
N LEU A 23 25.56 2.18 26.72
CA LEU A 23 26.29 1.87 25.49
C LEU A 23 27.63 2.61 25.40
N ALA A 24 27.68 3.85 25.88
CA ALA A 24 28.90 4.65 25.89
C ALA A 24 29.92 4.18 26.94
N SER A 25 29.46 3.62 28.08
CA SER A 25 30.35 3.11 29.14
C SER A 25 31.10 1.85 28.70
N GLU A 26 30.48 1.00 27.90
CA GLU A 26 31.06 -0.26 27.41
C GLU A 26 30.72 -0.44 25.91
N PRO A 27 31.37 0.32 24.98
CA PRO A 27 31.04 0.28 23.57
C PRO A 27 31.18 -1.13 22.98
N GLY A 28 30.09 -1.63 22.37
CA GLY A 28 30.03 -2.95 21.74
C GLY A 28 29.83 -4.13 22.71
N ALA A 29 29.83 -3.94 24.02
CA ALA A 29 29.58 -5.01 24.99
C ALA A 29 28.06 -5.33 25.11
N TRP A 30 27.22 -4.33 24.95
CA TRP A 30 25.75 -4.44 25.07
C TRP A 30 25.08 -4.59 23.74
N LEU A 31 24.28 -5.66 23.56
CA LEU A 31 23.43 -5.84 22.39
C LEU A 31 22.03 -5.25 22.67
N PRO A 32 21.60 -4.22 21.93
CA PRO A 32 20.24 -3.73 22.04
C PRO A 32 19.22 -4.78 21.56
N ILE A 33 18.18 -5.01 22.36
CA ILE A 33 17.05 -5.88 22.03
C ILE A 33 15.74 -5.09 22.00
N ALA A 34 15.12 -5.00 20.82
CA ALA A 34 13.80 -4.43 20.64
C ALA A 34 12.72 -5.56 20.68
N GLY A 35 12.05 -5.86 19.58
CA GLY A 35 11.03 -6.91 19.53
C GLY A 35 11.51 -8.36 19.71
N GLY A 36 12.81 -8.59 19.61
CA GLY A 36 13.46 -9.89 19.87
C GLY A 36 13.28 -10.95 18.78
N THR A 37 12.62 -10.65 17.67
CA THR A 37 12.24 -11.64 16.64
C THR A 37 13.42 -12.34 15.95
N ASP A 38 14.60 -11.75 15.94
CA ASP A 38 15.85 -12.38 15.47
C ASP A 38 16.72 -12.86 16.65
N VAL A 39 16.90 -12.02 17.67
CA VAL A 39 17.75 -12.33 18.84
C VAL A 39 17.26 -13.57 19.57
N MET A 40 15.95 -13.74 19.77
CA MET A 40 15.39 -14.92 20.45
C MET A 40 15.52 -16.21 19.62
N VAL A 41 15.59 -16.11 18.30
CA VAL A 41 15.89 -17.27 17.43
C VAL A 41 17.34 -17.70 17.64
N GLN A 42 18.30 -16.77 17.69
CA GLN A 42 19.70 -17.04 17.95
C GLN A 42 19.89 -17.62 19.35
N TYR A 43 19.23 -17.03 20.37
CA TYR A 43 19.22 -17.52 21.75
C TYR A 43 18.73 -18.96 21.83
N SER A 44 17.56 -19.27 21.26
CA SER A 44 16.98 -20.61 21.28
C SER A 44 17.83 -21.67 20.57
N ALA A 45 18.60 -21.22 19.55
CA ALA A 45 19.55 -22.07 18.83
C ALA A 45 20.90 -22.22 19.53
N GLY A 46 21.16 -21.51 20.65
CA GLY A 46 22.46 -21.45 21.31
C GLY A 46 23.55 -20.76 20.49
N LYS A 47 23.15 -19.82 19.63
CA LYS A 47 24.04 -19.09 18.70
C LYS A 47 24.17 -17.59 19.03
N LEU A 48 23.51 -17.13 20.10
CA LEU A 48 23.62 -15.74 20.54
C LEU A 48 24.96 -15.54 21.25
N LEU A 49 25.84 -14.76 20.62
CA LEU A 49 27.21 -14.52 21.14
C LEU A 49 27.25 -13.45 22.22
N ALA A 50 26.38 -12.45 22.14
CA ALA A 50 26.32 -11.38 23.12
C ALA A 50 25.73 -11.90 24.44
N GLN A 51 26.44 -11.72 25.56
CA GLN A 51 25.97 -12.10 26.89
C GLN A 51 25.26 -10.96 27.61
N LYS A 52 25.57 -9.70 27.25
CA LYS A 52 24.93 -8.50 27.80
C LYS A 52 23.89 -7.96 26.85
N LEU A 53 22.66 -7.87 27.31
CA LEU A 53 21.51 -7.40 26.54
C LEU A 53 20.91 -6.15 27.18
N VAL A 54 20.60 -5.15 26.38
CA VAL A 54 19.87 -3.95 26.84
C VAL A 54 18.53 -3.85 26.11
N SER A 55 17.44 -3.91 26.86
CA SER A 55 16.11 -3.76 26.29
C SER A 55 15.82 -2.31 25.92
N ILE A 56 15.44 -2.09 24.67
CA ILE A 56 14.99 -0.80 24.14
C ILE A 56 13.50 -0.83 23.75
N TRP A 57 12.80 -1.92 24.11
CA TRP A 57 11.43 -2.16 23.70
C TRP A 57 10.44 -1.11 24.23
N ASN A 58 10.60 -0.69 25.49
CA ASN A 58 9.66 0.19 26.18
C ASN A 58 10.06 1.67 26.12
N LEU A 59 10.93 2.07 25.20
CA LEU A 59 11.34 3.48 25.05
C LEU A 59 10.34 4.22 24.14
N PRO A 60 9.51 5.15 24.68
CA PRO A 60 8.50 5.86 23.89
C PRO A 60 9.12 6.67 22.75
N GLU A 61 10.34 7.20 22.96
CA GLU A 61 11.07 8.01 21.98
C GLU A 61 11.42 7.25 20.69
N LEU A 62 11.48 5.90 20.77
CA LEU A 62 11.73 5.04 19.62
C LEU A 62 10.45 4.53 18.95
N ARG A 63 9.25 4.83 19.50
CA ARG A 63 7.98 4.25 19.02
C ARG A 63 7.01 5.30 18.46
N ARG A 64 7.45 6.52 18.27
CA ARG A 64 6.63 7.58 17.69
C ARG A 64 6.74 7.56 16.18
N ILE A 65 5.65 7.96 15.53
CA ILE A 65 5.61 8.30 14.11
C ILE A 65 5.16 9.77 14.05
N ASP A 66 6.11 10.64 13.76
CA ASP A 66 5.89 12.08 13.71
C ASP A 66 5.76 12.52 12.25
N THR A 67 4.68 13.22 11.92
CA THR A 67 4.37 13.67 10.57
C THR A 67 4.38 15.19 10.49
N SER A 68 5.20 15.74 9.61
CA SER A 68 5.21 17.16 9.24
C SER A 68 4.68 17.35 7.81
N ALA A 69 4.69 18.59 7.31
CA ALA A 69 4.33 18.89 5.92
C ALA A 69 5.28 18.19 4.93
N ASP A 70 6.58 18.14 5.23
CA ASP A 70 7.64 17.75 4.29
C ASP A 70 8.26 16.37 4.57
N GLU A 71 8.10 15.83 5.78
CA GLU A 71 8.79 14.63 6.24
C GLU A 71 7.92 13.81 7.17
N ILE A 72 8.07 12.48 7.13
CA ILE A 72 7.63 11.57 8.18
C ILE A 72 8.85 10.98 8.88
N GLN A 73 8.87 11.01 10.23
CA GLN A 73 9.88 10.37 11.06
C GLN A 73 9.29 9.16 11.75
N ILE A 74 9.79 7.99 11.40
CA ILE A 74 9.33 6.70 11.93
C ILE A 74 10.32 6.23 12.97
N GLY A 75 9.95 6.21 14.24
CA GLY A 75 10.78 5.70 15.32
C GLY A 75 11.28 4.28 15.05
N ALA A 76 12.55 4.02 15.34
CA ALA A 76 13.18 2.72 15.03
C ALA A 76 12.54 1.53 15.78
N GLY A 77 11.84 1.78 16.88
CA GLY A 77 11.06 0.81 17.64
C GLY A 77 9.64 0.57 17.13
N CYS A 78 9.18 1.29 16.10
CA CYS A 78 7.89 1.03 15.47
C CYS A 78 7.88 -0.35 14.84
N THR A 79 6.80 -1.09 15.08
CA THR A 79 6.60 -2.45 14.58
C THR A 79 6.09 -2.43 13.15
N TYR A 80 6.12 -3.56 12.47
CA TYR A 80 5.50 -3.69 11.14
C TYR A 80 3.99 -3.51 11.17
N THR A 81 3.33 -3.87 12.29
CA THR A 81 1.92 -3.57 12.51
C THR A 81 1.68 -2.06 12.58
N ASP A 82 2.50 -1.31 13.35
CA ASP A 82 2.41 0.14 13.41
C ASP A 82 2.54 0.78 12.01
N LEU A 83 3.46 0.27 11.16
CA LEU A 83 3.65 0.77 9.78
C LEU A 83 2.44 0.50 8.88
N ARG A 84 1.82 -0.67 9.03
CA ARG A 84 0.66 -1.07 8.22
C ARG A 84 -0.61 -0.32 8.56
N GLU A 85 -0.76 0.08 9.80
CA GLU A 85 -1.97 0.73 10.33
C GLU A 85 -1.90 2.26 10.26
N HIS A 86 -0.72 2.83 10.02
CA HIS A 86 -0.54 4.28 9.99
C HIS A 86 -0.97 4.88 8.66
N GLU A 87 -1.97 5.77 8.68
CA GLU A 87 -2.62 6.35 7.50
C GLU A 87 -1.61 7.07 6.56
N ALA A 88 -0.77 7.95 7.08
CA ALA A 88 0.19 8.68 6.26
C ALA A 88 1.24 7.75 5.61
N ILE A 89 1.63 6.64 6.26
CA ILE A 89 2.52 5.65 5.65
C ILE A 89 1.80 4.90 4.52
N ASN A 90 0.53 4.55 4.72
CA ASN A 90 -0.26 3.88 3.69
C ASN A 90 -0.46 4.76 2.45
N THR A 91 -0.66 6.05 2.64
CA THR A 91 -0.97 7.00 1.58
C THR A 91 0.28 7.49 0.85
N GLU A 92 1.32 7.89 1.60
CA GLU A 92 2.49 8.58 1.04
C GLU A 92 3.68 7.64 0.78
N PHE A 93 3.75 6.50 1.52
CA PHE A 93 4.84 5.54 1.42
C PHE A 93 4.34 4.09 1.25
N PRO A 94 3.44 3.81 0.28
CA PRO A 94 2.76 2.52 0.16
C PRO A 94 3.70 1.32 -0.01
N LEU A 95 4.88 1.50 -0.61
CA LEU A 95 5.86 0.41 -0.73
C LEU A 95 6.32 -0.10 0.63
N LEU A 96 6.48 0.79 1.62
CA LEU A 96 6.90 0.41 2.97
C LEU A 96 5.78 -0.33 3.71
N SER A 97 4.54 0.16 3.64
CA SER A 97 3.37 -0.49 4.24
C SER A 97 3.12 -1.88 3.66
N ILE A 98 3.19 -2.03 2.33
CA ILE A 98 3.03 -3.33 1.67
C ILE A 98 4.16 -4.28 2.07
N ALA A 99 5.43 -3.84 2.06
CA ALA A 99 6.56 -4.65 2.50
C ALA A 99 6.44 -5.10 3.96
N ALA A 100 5.91 -4.24 4.83
CA ALA A 100 5.61 -4.57 6.23
C ALA A 100 4.62 -5.74 6.33
N SER A 101 3.62 -5.81 5.46
CA SER A 101 2.62 -6.90 5.44
C SER A 101 3.21 -8.26 5.05
N TRP A 102 4.37 -8.29 4.39
CA TRP A 102 5.06 -9.52 3.96
C TRP A 102 6.13 -9.98 4.94
N THR A 103 6.48 -9.16 5.92
CA THR A 103 7.58 -9.44 6.86
C THR A 103 7.11 -10.40 7.94
N GLY A 104 7.47 -11.66 7.78
CA GLY A 104 7.07 -12.72 8.71
C GLY A 104 5.56 -12.98 8.74
N GLY A 105 5.06 -13.53 9.85
CA GLY A 105 3.64 -13.65 10.15
C GLY A 105 3.19 -12.55 11.11
N ILE A 106 1.89 -12.48 11.40
CA ILE A 106 1.28 -11.46 12.27
C ILE A 106 2.00 -11.34 13.63
N ALA A 107 2.34 -12.45 14.27
CA ALA A 107 3.08 -12.44 15.53
C ALA A 107 4.45 -11.74 15.40
N ASN A 108 5.16 -11.96 14.28
CA ASN A 108 6.42 -11.28 13.98
C ASN A 108 6.18 -9.80 13.65
N GLN A 109 5.11 -9.46 12.94
CA GLN A 109 4.78 -8.08 12.60
C GLN A 109 4.44 -7.25 13.85
N ASN A 110 3.81 -7.85 14.86
CA ASN A 110 3.50 -7.20 16.13
C ASN A 110 4.74 -6.97 17.02
N ARG A 111 5.87 -7.58 16.71
CA ARG A 111 7.10 -7.52 17.53
C ARG A 111 8.33 -7.01 16.76
N GLY A 112 8.49 -7.42 15.50
CA GLY A 112 9.60 -7.00 14.67
C GLY A 112 9.54 -5.50 14.40
N THR A 113 10.67 -4.80 14.58
CA THR A 113 10.75 -3.35 14.44
C THR A 113 11.53 -2.96 13.20
N LEU A 114 11.22 -1.77 12.65
CA LEU A 114 11.92 -1.25 11.47
C LEU A 114 13.42 -1.09 11.73
N GLY A 115 13.80 -0.47 12.85
CA GLY A 115 15.21 -0.30 13.23
C GLY A 115 15.91 -1.64 13.46
N GLY A 116 15.24 -2.59 14.14
CA GLY A 116 15.78 -3.94 14.32
C GLY A 116 16.05 -4.66 13.00
N ASN A 117 15.18 -4.50 12.00
CA ASN A 117 15.37 -5.07 10.67
C ASN A 117 16.54 -4.43 9.92
N ILE A 118 16.70 -3.11 10.02
CA ILE A 118 17.84 -2.39 9.43
C ILE A 118 19.16 -2.88 10.06
N VAL A 119 19.25 -2.93 11.41
CA VAL A 119 20.48 -3.32 12.12
C VAL A 119 20.80 -4.81 11.93
N ASN A 120 19.78 -5.69 11.83
CA ASN A 120 19.99 -7.09 11.50
C ASN A 120 20.66 -7.29 10.14
N ALA A 121 20.55 -6.31 9.26
CA ALA A 121 21.23 -6.20 7.96
C ALA A 121 21.13 -7.49 7.10
N SER A 122 19.95 -8.13 7.14
CA SER A 122 19.66 -9.27 6.27
C SER A 122 19.49 -8.80 4.83
N PRO A 123 20.20 -9.33 3.84
CA PRO A 123 19.97 -9.00 2.44
C PRO A 123 18.59 -9.40 1.94
N ALA A 124 17.88 -10.29 2.66
CA ALA A 124 16.56 -10.76 2.33
C ALA A 124 15.43 -10.05 3.09
N ALA A 125 15.74 -8.92 3.71
CA ALA A 125 14.73 -8.10 4.40
C ALA A 125 13.85 -7.35 3.39
N ASP A 126 12.53 -7.53 3.49
CA ASP A 126 11.55 -7.08 2.48
C ASP A 126 11.33 -5.56 2.50
N SER A 127 11.49 -4.90 3.66
CA SER A 127 11.28 -3.45 3.81
C SER A 127 12.45 -2.60 3.34
N LEU A 128 13.65 -3.16 3.28
CA LEU A 128 14.86 -2.38 3.01
C LEU A 128 14.94 -1.82 1.57
N PRO A 129 14.50 -2.51 0.51
CA PRO A 129 14.41 -1.92 -0.82
C PRO A 129 13.49 -0.69 -0.89
N ALA A 130 12.39 -0.67 -0.11
CA ALA A 130 11.51 0.49 -0.05
C ALA A 130 12.23 1.72 0.53
N LEU A 131 13.05 1.55 1.55
CA LEU A 131 13.86 2.63 2.11
C LEU A 131 14.87 3.20 1.10
N LEU A 132 15.44 2.36 0.22
CA LEU A 132 16.34 2.81 -0.83
C LEU A 132 15.64 3.67 -1.88
N VAL A 133 14.45 3.26 -2.36
CA VAL A 133 13.75 4.03 -3.40
C VAL A 133 13.14 5.32 -2.87
N TYR A 134 12.85 5.39 -1.57
CA TYR A 134 12.39 6.61 -0.91
C TYR A 134 13.53 7.53 -0.45
N ASP A 135 14.80 7.20 -0.73
CA ASP A 135 15.97 7.94 -0.26
C ASP A 135 15.93 8.21 1.25
N ALA A 136 15.61 7.17 2.03
CA ALA A 136 15.51 7.29 3.47
C ALA A 136 16.79 7.83 4.09
N GLU A 137 16.65 8.64 5.13
CA GLU A 137 17.72 9.03 6.05
C GLU A 137 17.53 8.36 7.40
N LEU A 138 18.61 8.02 8.07
CA LEU A 138 18.60 7.48 9.43
C LEU A 138 19.01 8.57 10.41
N LEU A 139 18.20 8.78 11.43
CA LEU A 139 18.57 9.59 12.58
C LEU A 139 19.26 8.67 13.60
N LEU A 140 20.56 8.83 13.75
CA LEU A 140 21.41 8.04 14.64
C LEU A 140 21.67 8.84 15.91
N VAL A 141 21.71 8.15 17.06
CA VAL A 141 21.88 8.79 18.38
C VAL A 141 22.88 8.04 19.23
N SER A 142 23.70 8.78 19.96
CA SER A 142 24.63 8.29 20.96
C SER A 142 24.74 9.28 22.13
N ALA A 143 25.51 8.96 23.16
CA ALA A 143 25.81 9.92 24.22
C ALA A 143 26.56 11.19 23.72
N ARG A 144 27.16 11.15 22.53
CA ARG A 144 27.83 12.29 21.89
C ARG A 144 26.86 13.23 21.16
N GLY A 145 25.60 12.85 20.98
CA GLY A 145 24.59 13.60 20.25
C GLY A 145 23.95 12.82 19.12
N GLU A 146 23.30 13.54 18.22
CA GLU A 146 22.55 13.00 17.08
C GLU A 146 23.25 13.33 15.76
N ARG A 147 23.11 12.44 14.77
CA ARG A 147 23.53 12.69 13.38
C ARG A 147 22.56 12.07 12.40
N ARG A 148 22.38 12.69 11.24
CA ARG A 148 21.68 12.07 10.10
C ARG A 148 22.69 11.37 9.19
N ALA A 149 22.28 10.22 8.66
CA ALA A 149 23.04 9.46 7.69
C ALA A 149 22.08 8.97 6.58
N PRO A 150 22.48 9.03 5.29
CA PRO A 150 21.67 8.43 4.24
C PRO A 150 21.59 6.92 4.44
N TYR A 151 20.42 6.35 4.20
CA TYR A 151 20.27 4.89 4.24
C TYR A 151 21.05 4.20 3.11
N ALA A 152 21.14 4.84 1.93
CA ALA A 152 21.98 4.37 0.85
C ALA A 152 23.46 4.26 1.29
N GLY A 153 24.02 3.05 1.21
CA GLY A 153 25.38 2.75 1.66
C GLY A 153 25.50 2.48 3.18
N PHE A 154 24.43 2.56 3.95
CA PHE A 154 24.47 2.26 5.39
C PHE A 154 24.85 0.79 5.69
N HIS A 155 24.39 -0.14 4.86
CA HIS A 155 24.86 -1.53 4.86
C HIS A 155 26.15 -1.63 4.03
N THR A 156 27.25 -1.98 4.69
CA THR A 156 28.58 -2.00 4.06
C THR A 156 28.95 -3.37 3.48
N SER A 157 28.43 -4.45 4.06
CA SER A 157 28.58 -5.83 3.60
C SER A 157 27.55 -6.73 4.26
N TYR A 158 27.61 -8.04 3.99
CA TYR A 158 26.71 -9.00 4.59
C TYR A 158 26.68 -8.88 6.12
N ARG A 159 25.51 -8.54 6.68
CA ARG A 159 25.26 -8.31 8.12
C ARG A 159 26.16 -7.27 8.77
N LYS A 160 26.64 -6.27 8.04
CA LYS A 160 27.41 -5.16 8.57
C LYS A 160 26.80 -3.82 8.18
N THR A 161 26.82 -2.89 9.13
CA THR A 161 26.31 -1.53 8.97
C THR A 161 27.38 -0.50 9.35
N GLN A 162 27.10 0.78 9.07
CA GLN A 162 27.91 1.92 9.52
C GLN A 162 27.60 2.37 10.96
N LEU A 163 26.74 1.64 11.68
CA LEU A 163 26.39 1.97 13.06
C LEU A 163 27.62 1.82 13.97
N ALA A 164 27.95 2.85 14.72
CA ALA A 164 29.03 2.75 15.71
C ALA A 164 28.58 1.86 16.90
N PRO A 165 29.54 1.27 17.64
CA PRO A 165 29.22 0.33 18.74
C PRO A 165 28.39 0.92 19.88
N ASP A 166 28.37 2.25 20.02
CA ASP A 166 27.63 3.02 21.03
C ASP A 166 26.47 3.83 20.45
N GLU A 167 26.11 3.58 19.16
CA GLU A 167 25.00 4.25 18.49
C GLU A 167 23.73 3.38 18.43
N LEU A 168 22.59 4.05 18.42
CA LEU A 168 21.28 3.49 18.05
C LEU A 168 20.71 4.23 16.85
N ILE A 169 19.87 3.54 16.05
CA ILE A 169 18.94 4.20 15.15
C ILE A 169 17.79 4.72 16.02
N ARG A 170 17.58 6.04 16.03
CA ARG A 170 16.45 6.67 16.71
C ARG A 170 15.20 6.65 15.82
N ALA A 171 15.37 7.03 14.55
CA ALA A 171 14.27 7.09 13.59
C ALA A 171 14.74 6.88 12.15
N VAL A 172 13.80 6.52 11.27
CA VAL A 172 13.91 6.56 9.82
C VAL A 172 13.12 7.75 9.33
N CYS A 173 13.75 8.61 8.54
CA CYS A 173 13.19 9.85 8.02
C CYS A 173 12.91 9.68 6.52
N LEU A 174 11.68 9.97 6.08
CA LEU A 174 11.24 9.88 4.70
C LEU A 174 10.65 11.23 4.26
N LYS A 175 11.20 11.81 3.19
CA LYS A 175 10.70 13.06 2.61
C LYS A 175 9.45 12.81 1.77
N LYS A 176 8.45 13.67 1.90
CA LYS A 176 7.19 13.64 1.15
C LYS A 176 7.35 14.26 -0.24
N GLN A 177 8.11 13.59 -1.11
CA GLN A 177 8.47 14.11 -2.45
C GLN A 177 8.05 13.18 -3.60
N PHE A 178 7.34 12.09 -3.29
CA PHE A 178 7.00 11.07 -4.28
C PHE A 178 5.51 11.06 -4.64
N SER A 179 4.80 12.16 -4.39
CA SER A 179 3.44 12.34 -4.89
C SER A 179 3.42 12.25 -6.41
N GLY A 180 2.42 11.57 -6.97
CA GLY A 180 2.30 11.35 -8.41
C GLY A 180 3.20 10.26 -9.00
N TYR A 181 4.05 9.61 -8.21
CA TYR A 181 4.78 8.44 -8.68
C TYR A 181 3.88 7.20 -8.69
N TYR A 182 4.03 6.40 -9.74
CA TYR A 182 3.51 5.05 -9.75
C TYR A 182 4.40 4.16 -8.86
N ALA A 183 3.81 3.60 -7.83
CA ALA A 183 4.50 2.74 -6.86
C ALA A 183 4.18 1.26 -7.14
N HIS A 184 5.20 0.41 -7.22
CA HIS A 184 5.05 -1.03 -7.40
C HIS A 184 6.05 -1.80 -6.56
N THR A 185 5.56 -2.82 -5.88
CA THR A 185 6.42 -3.73 -5.12
C THR A 185 5.98 -5.17 -5.32
N ARG A 186 6.95 -6.07 -5.35
CA ARG A 186 6.71 -7.50 -5.58
C ARG A 186 7.67 -8.36 -4.77
N LYS A 187 7.12 -9.37 -4.09
CA LYS A 187 7.87 -10.43 -3.40
C LYS A 187 7.73 -11.74 -4.15
N VAL A 188 8.83 -12.38 -4.46
CA VAL A 188 8.89 -13.74 -4.99
C VAL A 188 9.43 -14.66 -3.91
N GLY A 189 8.61 -15.57 -3.43
CA GLY A 189 8.90 -16.52 -2.36
C GLY A 189 8.29 -17.88 -2.63
N ALA A 190 8.45 -18.82 -1.72
CA ALA A 190 7.80 -20.13 -1.79
C ALA A 190 6.29 -20.07 -1.48
N ARG A 191 5.84 -19.00 -0.80
CA ARG A 191 4.45 -18.71 -0.42
C ARG A 191 4.31 -17.21 -0.13
N ASN A 192 3.08 -16.71 -0.05
CA ASN A 192 2.81 -15.26 0.11
C ASN A 192 3.24 -14.71 1.47
N ALA A 193 3.15 -15.48 2.55
CA ALA A 193 3.54 -15.07 3.89
C ALA A 193 4.49 -16.07 4.54
N GLN A 194 5.20 -15.66 5.59
CA GLN A 194 6.14 -16.48 6.35
C GLN A 194 7.18 -17.22 5.49
N ALA A 195 7.61 -16.60 4.41
CA ALA A 195 8.67 -17.10 3.54
C ALA A 195 9.75 -16.04 3.40
N ILE A 196 11.01 -16.48 3.41
CA ILE A 196 12.14 -15.61 3.07
C ILE A 196 12.10 -15.36 1.56
N SER A 197 12.26 -14.12 1.15
CA SER A 197 12.26 -13.73 -0.26
C SER A 197 13.38 -14.41 -1.03
N LYS A 198 13.03 -14.94 -2.21
CA LYS A 198 14.01 -15.30 -3.23
C LYS A 198 14.52 -14.06 -3.96
N VAL A 199 13.61 -13.16 -4.27
CA VAL A 199 13.83 -11.80 -4.78
C VAL A 199 12.68 -10.92 -4.32
N CYS A 200 12.93 -9.67 -3.95
CA CYS A 200 11.90 -8.66 -3.80
C CYS A 200 12.31 -7.37 -4.50
N LEU A 201 11.32 -6.68 -5.06
CA LEU A 201 11.46 -5.40 -5.77
C LEU A 201 10.65 -4.33 -5.03
N ALA A 202 11.23 -3.16 -4.88
CA ALA A 202 10.52 -1.90 -4.67
C ALA A 202 10.83 -0.96 -5.84
N ALA A 203 9.81 -0.34 -6.41
CA ALA A 203 9.94 0.48 -7.61
C ALA A 203 9.02 1.70 -7.54
N LEU A 204 9.55 2.86 -7.93
CA LEU A 204 8.82 4.10 -8.17
C LEU A 204 9.11 4.56 -9.60
N GLY A 205 8.11 5.11 -10.27
CA GLY A 205 8.29 5.68 -11.60
C GLY A 205 7.33 6.82 -11.87
N ARG A 206 7.81 7.83 -12.56
CA ARG A 206 7.00 8.95 -13.06
C ARG A 206 7.31 9.16 -14.54
N ILE A 207 6.25 9.27 -15.34
CA ILE A 207 6.30 9.63 -16.75
C ILE A 207 5.81 11.06 -16.89
N ALA A 208 6.55 11.87 -17.61
CA ALA A 208 6.14 13.21 -18.04
C ALA A 208 6.42 13.34 -19.54
N GLU A 209 5.52 13.99 -20.26
CA GLU A 209 5.64 14.20 -21.72
C GLU A 209 5.95 12.91 -22.52
N GLY A 210 5.37 11.77 -22.07
CA GLY A 210 5.53 10.47 -22.71
C GLY A 210 6.88 9.78 -22.48
N THR A 211 7.77 10.37 -21.66
CA THR A 211 9.09 9.80 -21.31
C THR A 211 9.22 9.58 -19.80
N VAL A 212 10.09 8.66 -19.41
CA VAL A 212 10.43 8.41 -18.01
C VAL A 212 11.16 9.63 -17.43
N GLU A 213 10.50 10.43 -16.64
CA GLU A 213 11.09 11.58 -15.96
C GLU A 213 12.00 11.14 -14.81
N ASP A 214 11.51 10.26 -13.95
CA ASP A 214 12.30 9.62 -12.91
C ASP A 214 11.86 8.18 -12.69
N VAL A 215 12.82 7.36 -12.33
CA VAL A 215 12.62 5.96 -11.99
C VAL A 215 13.59 5.55 -10.90
N ARG A 216 13.10 4.75 -9.96
CA ARG A 216 13.81 4.28 -8.78
C ARG A 216 13.54 2.80 -8.60
N LEU A 217 14.59 1.99 -8.61
CA LEU A 217 14.49 0.54 -8.58
C LEU A 217 15.44 -0.01 -7.50
N ALA A 218 14.91 -0.73 -6.53
CA ALA A 218 15.74 -1.38 -5.52
C ALA A 218 15.26 -2.82 -5.26
N MET A 219 16.22 -3.69 -4.98
CA MET A 219 15.95 -5.12 -4.78
C MET A 219 16.60 -5.65 -3.50
N GLY A 220 15.94 -6.64 -2.92
CA GLY A 220 16.46 -7.48 -1.86
C GLY A 220 16.71 -8.92 -2.33
N SER A 221 17.56 -9.64 -1.63
CA SER A 221 17.96 -11.02 -1.90
C SER A 221 18.76 -11.26 -3.20
N VAL A 222 19.31 -10.20 -3.78
CA VAL A 222 20.04 -10.25 -5.06
C VAL A 222 21.48 -9.79 -4.97
N ALA A 223 21.94 -9.38 -3.79
CA ALA A 223 23.30 -8.94 -3.49
C ALA A 223 23.57 -9.15 -1.98
N PRO A 224 24.81 -8.98 -1.48
CA PRO A 224 25.12 -9.05 -0.04
C PRO A 224 24.37 -8.01 0.82
N VAL A 225 23.93 -6.91 0.19
CA VAL A 225 23.14 -5.83 0.82
C VAL A 225 21.95 -5.49 -0.07
N PRO A 226 20.92 -4.76 0.41
CA PRO A 226 19.87 -4.21 -0.45
C PRO A 226 20.49 -3.36 -1.56
N LEU A 227 20.06 -3.60 -2.81
CA LEU A 227 20.71 -3.05 -3.99
C LEU A 227 19.79 -2.06 -4.73
N ARG A 228 20.29 -0.84 -4.98
CA ARG A 228 19.68 0.11 -5.91
C ARG A 228 20.18 -0.18 -7.32
N LEU A 229 19.27 -0.35 -8.29
CA LEU A 229 19.61 -0.68 -9.69
C LEU A 229 19.94 0.57 -10.50
N THR A 230 21.02 1.26 -10.16
CA THR A 230 21.37 2.56 -10.71
C THR A 230 21.74 2.52 -12.19
N ALA A 231 22.33 1.43 -12.68
CA ALA A 231 22.63 1.26 -14.11
C ALA A 231 21.33 1.09 -14.91
N THR A 232 20.39 0.30 -14.40
CA THR A 232 19.06 0.12 -15.00
C THR A 232 18.27 1.43 -15.01
N GLU A 233 18.27 2.19 -13.90
CA GLU A 233 17.61 3.49 -13.82
C GLU A 233 18.17 4.49 -14.86
N ARG A 234 19.48 4.49 -15.06
CA ARG A 234 20.16 5.41 -15.98
C ARG A 234 19.74 5.21 -17.44
N ILE A 235 19.55 3.96 -17.88
CA ILE A 235 19.14 3.70 -19.26
C ILE A 235 17.65 4.02 -19.50
N LEU A 236 16.84 4.10 -18.46
CA LEU A 236 15.41 4.37 -18.54
C LEU A 236 15.09 5.86 -18.59
N ARG A 237 15.83 6.72 -17.86
CA ARG A 237 15.54 8.15 -17.77
C ARG A 237 15.58 8.84 -19.13
N GLY A 238 14.58 9.69 -19.40
CA GLY A 238 14.40 10.43 -20.66
C GLY A 238 13.97 9.56 -21.83
N LYS A 239 13.60 8.29 -21.61
CA LYS A 239 13.19 7.38 -22.68
C LYS A 239 11.69 7.11 -22.64
N ARG A 240 11.09 6.88 -23.82
CA ARG A 240 9.75 6.35 -23.93
C ARG A 240 9.78 4.84 -23.67
N ILE A 241 8.83 4.34 -22.88
CA ILE A 241 8.74 2.90 -22.57
C ILE A 241 8.13 2.17 -23.77
N ASP A 242 8.95 1.41 -24.48
CA ASP A 242 8.57 0.49 -25.53
C ASP A 242 9.12 -0.92 -25.25
N LEU A 243 8.78 -1.87 -26.09
CA LEU A 243 9.22 -3.26 -25.92
C LEU A 243 10.75 -3.42 -25.95
N GLN A 244 11.45 -2.62 -26.75
CA GLN A 244 12.91 -2.69 -26.85
C GLN A 244 13.56 -2.19 -25.56
N LEU A 245 13.08 -1.07 -25.02
CA LEU A 245 13.56 -0.54 -23.74
C LEU A 245 13.26 -1.49 -22.57
N ILE A 246 12.07 -2.12 -22.56
CA ILE A 246 11.70 -3.12 -21.54
C ILE A 246 12.67 -4.31 -21.58
N LEU A 247 12.98 -4.83 -22.77
CA LEU A 247 13.92 -5.94 -22.95
C LEU A 247 15.35 -5.54 -22.52
N LEU A 248 15.79 -4.35 -22.90
CA LEU A 248 17.08 -3.83 -22.49
C LEU A 248 17.18 -3.67 -20.98
N ALA A 249 16.16 -3.09 -20.33
CA ALA A 249 16.10 -2.92 -18.89
C ALA A 249 16.11 -4.27 -18.15
N LYS A 250 15.36 -5.26 -18.66
CA LYS A 250 15.35 -6.63 -18.15
C LYS A 250 16.75 -7.24 -18.16
N MET A 251 17.46 -7.11 -19.26
CA MET A 251 18.82 -7.65 -19.40
C MET A 251 19.81 -6.90 -18.49
N THR A 252 19.72 -5.57 -18.45
CA THR A 252 20.57 -4.74 -17.60
C THR A 252 20.38 -5.06 -16.12
N ALA A 253 19.14 -5.14 -15.65
CA ALA A 253 18.83 -5.49 -14.26
C ALA A 253 19.35 -6.90 -13.89
N ALA A 254 19.20 -7.88 -14.82
CA ALA A 254 19.72 -9.23 -14.59
C ALA A 254 21.25 -9.28 -14.50
N ALA A 255 21.95 -8.39 -15.20
CA ALA A 255 23.41 -8.26 -15.15
C ALA A 255 23.92 -7.40 -13.97
N GLU A 256 23.11 -6.48 -13.46
CA GLU A 256 23.48 -5.58 -12.37
C GLU A 256 23.44 -6.28 -10.98
N VAL A 257 22.66 -7.34 -10.84
CA VAL A 257 22.54 -8.10 -9.58
C VAL A 257 23.65 -9.14 -9.42
N GLN A 258 24.00 -9.44 -8.15
CA GLN A 258 25.05 -10.40 -7.79
C GLN A 258 24.53 -11.41 -6.75
N PRO A 259 23.52 -12.21 -7.08
CA PRO A 259 22.93 -13.17 -6.15
C PRO A 259 23.84 -14.39 -5.92
N ILE A 260 23.65 -15.06 -4.80
CA ILE A 260 24.29 -16.32 -4.47
C ILE A 260 23.35 -17.51 -4.70
N ASP A 261 23.92 -18.71 -4.86
CA ASP A 261 23.20 -19.97 -4.71
C ASP A 261 23.00 -20.28 -3.22
N ASP A 262 21.78 -20.64 -2.85
CA ASP A 262 21.47 -21.16 -1.51
C ASP A 262 20.32 -22.18 -1.57
N ILE A 263 19.95 -22.75 -0.40
CA ILE A 263 18.87 -23.74 -0.29
C ILE A 263 17.50 -23.25 -0.81
N ARG A 264 17.33 -21.94 -1.01
CA ARG A 264 16.06 -21.33 -1.43
C ARG A 264 15.99 -21.18 -2.94
N SER A 265 17.13 -20.90 -3.61
CA SER A 265 17.17 -20.66 -5.05
C SER A 265 18.59 -20.52 -5.58
N SER A 266 18.76 -20.72 -6.90
CA SER A 266 20.04 -20.48 -7.58
C SER A 266 20.23 -19.00 -7.94
N ALA A 267 21.49 -18.59 -8.06
CA ALA A 267 21.88 -17.26 -8.54
C ALA A 267 21.30 -16.96 -9.93
N ARG A 268 21.35 -17.93 -10.84
CA ARG A 268 20.75 -17.83 -12.18
C ARG A 268 19.26 -17.53 -12.14
N TYR A 269 18.50 -18.22 -11.29
CA TYR A 269 17.06 -17.97 -11.13
C TYR A 269 16.81 -16.58 -10.58
N ARG A 270 17.54 -16.15 -9.54
CA ARG A 270 17.37 -14.83 -8.92
C ARG A 270 17.66 -13.70 -9.91
N ALA A 271 18.73 -13.83 -10.72
CA ALA A 271 19.05 -12.84 -11.76
C ALA A 271 17.95 -12.77 -12.84
N ALA A 272 17.45 -13.92 -13.32
CA ALA A 272 16.35 -13.96 -14.27
C ALA A 272 15.07 -13.33 -13.72
N VAL A 273 14.73 -13.61 -12.44
CA VAL A 273 13.57 -13.03 -11.77
C VAL A 273 13.75 -11.52 -11.56
N ALA A 274 14.94 -11.05 -11.20
CA ALA A 274 15.21 -9.62 -11.07
C ALA A 274 14.90 -8.87 -12.37
N GLY A 275 15.38 -9.36 -13.52
CA GLY A 275 15.06 -8.78 -14.83
C GLY A 275 13.55 -8.84 -15.14
N ASN A 276 12.88 -9.96 -14.84
CA ASN A 276 11.44 -10.10 -15.09
C ASN A 276 10.60 -9.13 -14.24
N LEU A 277 10.98 -8.87 -12.99
CA LEU A 277 10.27 -7.94 -12.11
C LEU A 277 10.43 -6.49 -12.59
N VAL A 278 11.59 -6.11 -13.13
CA VAL A 278 11.78 -4.80 -13.77
C VAL A 278 10.91 -4.68 -15.02
N ALA A 279 10.84 -5.70 -15.87
CA ALA A 279 9.98 -5.70 -17.04
C ALA A 279 8.49 -5.59 -16.63
N GLU A 280 8.03 -6.36 -15.63
CA GLU A 280 6.67 -6.28 -15.10
C GLU A 280 6.34 -4.85 -14.60
N PHE A 281 7.26 -4.25 -13.87
CA PHE A 281 7.09 -2.87 -13.40
C PHE A 281 6.95 -1.87 -14.56
N LEU A 282 7.80 -1.94 -15.56
CA LEU A 282 7.77 -1.02 -16.71
C LEU A 282 6.50 -1.18 -17.54
N GLU A 283 6.02 -2.40 -17.77
CA GLU A 283 4.73 -2.64 -18.42
C GLU A 283 3.57 -2.02 -17.63
N LYS A 284 3.56 -2.20 -16.31
CA LYS A 284 2.54 -1.60 -15.44
C LYS A 284 2.62 -0.07 -15.40
N LEU A 285 3.84 0.48 -15.36
CA LEU A 285 4.04 1.93 -15.39
C LEU A 285 3.52 2.52 -16.71
N ARG A 286 3.82 1.88 -17.86
CA ARG A 286 3.32 2.27 -19.19
C ARG A 286 1.79 2.19 -19.24
N THR A 287 1.20 1.06 -18.82
CA THR A 287 -0.27 0.87 -18.80
C THR A 287 -0.96 1.88 -17.89
N ASN A 288 -0.37 2.19 -16.74
CA ASN A 288 -0.92 3.23 -15.85
C ASN A 288 -0.88 4.62 -16.52
N GLN A 289 0.19 4.94 -17.23
CA GLN A 289 0.30 6.20 -17.98
C GLN A 289 -0.75 6.28 -19.10
N GLU A 290 -0.90 5.22 -19.90
CA GLU A 290 -1.92 5.12 -20.95
C GLU A 290 -3.33 5.33 -20.38
N ARG A 291 -3.60 4.78 -19.19
CA ARG A 291 -4.86 4.98 -18.45
C ARG A 291 -5.07 6.44 -18.04
N ILE A 292 -4.03 7.08 -17.50
CA ILE A 292 -4.09 8.50 -17.10
C ILE A 292 -4.33 9.38 -18.32
N GLU A 293 -3.65 9.14 -19.44
CA GLU A 293 -3.84 9.89 -20.68
C GLU A 293 -5.23 9.69 -21.28
N ALA A 294 -5.78 8.48 -21.23
CA ALA A 294 -7.15 8.20 -21.64
C ALA A 294 -8.15 8.98 -20.78
N ALA A 295 -8.00 8.92 -19.45
CA ALA A 295 -8.84 9.66 -18.51
C ALA A 295 -8.77 11.18 -18.75
N THR A 296 -7.57 11.72 -18.96
CA THR A 296 -7.38 13.13 -19.26
C THR A 296 -8.09 13.55 -20.55
N ARG A 297 -8.02 12.74 -21.62
CA ARG A 297 -8.75 13.02 -22.87
C ARG A 297 -10.26 13.08 -22.66
N VAL A 298 -10.83 12.14 -21.89
CA VAL A 298 -12.26 12.14 -21.55
C VAL A 298 -12.63 13.41 -20.80
N LEU A 299 -11.85 13.80 -19.79
CA LEU A 299 -12.09 15.02 -19.01
C LEU A 299 -12.01 16.29 -19.88
N VAL A 300 -11.03 16.39 -20.78
CA VAL A 300 -10.92 17.54 -21.70
C VAL A 300 -12.19 17.66 -22.55
N LEU A 301 -12.62 16.58 -23.18
CA LEU A 301 -13.83 16.56 -23.98
C LEU A 301 -15.08 16.91 -23.16
N TRP A 302 -15.21 16.36 -21.96
CA TRP A 302 -16.33 16.63 -21.07
C TRP A 302 -16.35 18.08 -20.56
N ASN A 303 -15.18 18.66 -20.25
CA ASN A 303 -15.05 20.06 -19.83
C ASN A 303 -15.57 21.03 -20.91
N ASP A 304 -15.42 20.68 -22.20
CA ASP A 304 -15.83 21.52 -23.32
C ASP A 304 -17.33 21.40 -23.68
N LEU A 305 -18.05 20.44 -23.08
CA LEU A 305 -19.48 20.28 -23.34
C LEU A 305 -20.32 21.43 -22.78
N GLN A 306 -21.46 21.70 -23.40
CA GLN A 306 -22.48 22.57 -22.79
C GLN A 306 -22.96 22.00 -21.46
N PRO A 307 -23.33 22.81 -20.45
CA PRO A 307 -23.66 22.36 -19.09
C PRO A 307 -24.68 21.21 -19.04
N ASP A 308 -25.77 21.30 -19.81
CA ASP A 308 -26.80 20.25 -19.80
C ASP A 308 -26.28 18.93 -20.40
N LYS A 309 -25.52 19.01 -21.50
CA LYS A 309 -24.91 17.82 -22.11
C LYS A 309 -23.87 17.17 -21.19
N ALA A 310 -23.09 18.00 -20.47
CA ALA A 310 -22.12 17.48 -19.51
C ALA A 310 -22.81 16.81 -18.31
N ALA A 311 -23.95 17.32 -17.87
CA ALA A 311 -24.76 16.69 -16.84
C ALA A 311 -25.37 15.37 -17.32
N ASP A 312 -25.91 15.33 -18.55
CA ASP A 312 -26.47 14.11 -19.14
C ASP A 312 -25.39 13.02 -19.31
N GLU A 313 -24.19 13.40 -19.74
CA GLU A 313 -23.05 12.49 -19.93
C GLU A 313 -22.64 11.78 -18.62
N ILE A 314 -22.62 12.49 -17.50
CA ILE A 314 -22.14 11.96 -16.21
C ILE A 314 -23.29 11.34 -15.36
N LEU A 315 -24.54 11.65 -15.67
CA LEU A 315 -25.72 11.17 -14.94
C LEU A 315 -25.75 9.65 -14.72
N PRO A 316 -25.34 8.78 -15.68
CA PRO A 316 -25.30 7.34 -15.49
C PRO A 316 -24.39 6.87 -14.36
N CYS A 317 -23.41 7.67 -13.95
CA CYS A 317 -22.48 7.31 -12.89
C CYS A 317 -23.14 7.32 -11.50
N CYS A 318 -24.13 8.19 -11.27
CA CYS A 318 -24.80 8.34 -9.98
C CYS A 318 -26.31 8.07 -10.04
N GLY A 319 -26.99 8.60 -11.06
CA GLY A 319 -28.44 8.50 -11.24
C GLY A 319 -29.26 9.62 -10.58
N SER A 320 -28.63 10.59 -9.89
CA SER A 320 -29.27 11.81 -9.40
C SER A 320 -29.02 12.96 -10.35
N LYS A 321 -30.09 13.62 -10.79
CA LYS A 321 -30.01 14.80 -11.69
C LYS A 321 -29.39 16.00 -10.99
N ALA A 322 -29.67 16.18 -9.70
CA ALA A 322 -29.06 17.25 -8.92
C ALA A 322 -27.55 17.05 -8.84
N TRP A 323 -27.10 15.82 -8.54
CA TRP A 323 -25.68 15.49 -8.54
C TRP A 323 -25.01 15.78 -9.88
N ALA A 324 -25.62 15.34 -10.98
CA ALA A 324 -25.04 15.53 -12.32
C ALA A 324 -24.90 17.02 -12.70
N ARG A 325 -25.89 17.85 -12.34
CA ARG A 325 -25.83 19.32 -12.57
C ARG A 325 -24.74 19.98 -11.73
N GLU A 326 -24.65 19.65 -10.45
CA GLU A 326 -23.64 20.19 -9.55
C GLU A 326 -22.22 19.77 -9.98
N MET A 327 -22.02 18.53 -10.40
CA MET A 327 -20.76 18.06 -10.98
C MET A 327 -20.42 18.85 -12.27
N SER A 328 -21.39 19.04 -13.16
CA SER A 328 -21.21 19.84 -14.38
C SER A 328 -20.83 21.30 -14.07
N ALA A 329 -21.35 21.88 -13.00
CA ALA A 329 -21.06 23.26 -12.56
C ALA A 329 -19.64 23.41 -11.99
N ARG A 330 -18.98 22.33 -11.56
CA ARG A 330 -17.63 22.36 -10.99
C ARG A 330 -16.50 22.28 -12.02
N ARG A 331 -16.85 22.22 -13.30
CA ARG A 331 -15.86 22.22 -14.38
C ARG A 331 -15.13 23.58 -14.50
N PRO A 332 -13.88 23.59 -14.93
CA PRO A 332 -13.09 22.46 -15.44
C PRO A 332 -12.51 21.57 -14.34
N ILE A 333 -12.55 20.25 -14.57
CA ILE A 333 -11.93 19.22 -13.73
C ILE A 333 -10.72 18.65 -14.48
N LEU A 334 -9.54 18.64 -13.87
CA LEU A 334 -8.29 18.41 -14.59
C LEU A 334 -7.82 16.96 -14.58
N ASP A 335 -8.16 16.19 -13.53
CA ASP A 335 -7.69 14.82 -13.35
C ASP A 335 -8.68 13.95 -12.55
N GLU A 336 -8.40 12.64 -12.49
CA GLU A 336 -9.22 11.66 -11.74
C GLU A 336 -9.32 12.01 -10.24
N PRO A 337 -8.24 12.36 -9.51
CA PRO A 337 -8.34 12.77 -8.11
C PRO A 337 -9.27 13.96 -7.89
N ALA A 338 -9.17 15.01 -8.70
CA ALA A 338 -10.05 16.17 -8.62
C ALA A 338 -11.51 15.81 -8.93
N LEU A 339 -11.76 14.91 -9.89
CA LEU A 339 -13.09 14.40 -10.20
C LEU A 339 -13.72 13.66 -9.01
N LEU A 340 -12.96 12.79 -8.36
CA LEU A 340 -13.46 12.04 -7.22
C LEU A 340 -13.67 12.93 -5.99
N ALA A 341 -12.80 13.90 -5.76
CA ALA A 341 -12.97 14.89 -4.69
C ALA A 341 -14.23 15.76 -4.91
N ALA A 342 -14.45 16.21 -6.15
CA ALA A 342 -15.66 16.94 -6.51
C ALA A 342 -16.92 16.06 -6.32
N CYS A 343 -16.86 14.78 -6.69
CA CYS A 343 -17.94 13.82 -6.45
C CYS A 343 -18.28 13.71 -4.96
N ASP A 344 -17.28 13.58 -4.09
CA ASP A 344 -17.49 13.47 -2.64
C ASP A 344 -18.12 14.76 -2.07
N GLU A 345 -17.61 15.91 -2.47
CA GLU A 345 -18.11 17.18 -2.00
C GLU A 345 -19.56 17.45 -2.45
N VAL A 346 -19.86 17.18 -3.73
CA VAL A 346 -21.24 17.30 -4.26
C VAL A 346 -22.16 16.32 -3.54
N TRP A 347 -21.76 15.04 -3.42
CA TRP A 347 -22.57 14.00 -2.79
C TRP A 347 -22.94 14.33 -1.35
N ASN A 348 -21.98 14.83 -0.56
CA ASN A 348 -22.19 15.17 0.85
C ASN A 348 -23.10 16.40 1.06
N ASN A 349 -23.28 17.24 0.03
CA ASN A 349 -24.14 18.41 0.08
C ASN A 349 -25.54 18.19 -0.53
N LEU A 350 -25.83 16.99 -1.03
CA LEU A 350 -27.14 16.66 -1.57
C LEU A 350 -28.20 16.49 -0.48
N SER A 351 -29.47 16.72 -0.85
CA SER A 351 -30.61 16.41 0.00
C SER A 351 -30.90 14.91 0.04
N GLU A 352 -31.66 14.48 1.06
CA GLU A 352 -32.16 13.11 1.15
C GLU A 352 -32.96 12.71 -0.13
N ALA A 353 -33.75 13.64 -0.68
CA ALA A 353 -34.54 13.40 -1.87
C ALA A 353 -33.65 13.06 -3.09
N ASP A 354 -32.52 13.73 -3.22
CA ASP A 354 -31.54 13.50 -4.30
C ASP A 354 -30.83 12.16 -4.11
N TRP A 355 -30.50 11.75 -2.89
CA TRP A 355 -29.97 10.42 -2.59
C TRP A 355 -30.98 9.33 -2.96
N LEU A 356 -32.26 9.52 -2.59
CA LEU A 356 -33.32 8.57 -2.93
C LEU A 356 -33.56 8.49 -4.45
N GLU A 357 -33.38 9.59 -5.21
CA GLU A 357 -33.39 9.58 -6.67
C GLU A 357 -32.27 8.70 -7.20
N ALA A 358 -31.05 8.86 -6.71
CA ALA A 358 -29.90 8.03 -7.09
C ALA A 358 -30.16 6.55 -6.80
N PHE A 359 -30.70 6.20 -5.63
CA PHE A 359 -31.00 4.81 -5.27
C PHE A 359 -31.98 4.15 -6.27
N ARG A 360 -33.02 4.86 -6.68
CA ARG A 360 -34.02 4.34 -7.65
C ARG A 360 -33.43 4.01 -9.01
N SER A 361 -32.26 4.54 -9.36
CA SER A 361 -31.60 4.27 -10.63
C SER A 361 -30.93 2.89 -10.70
N HIS A 362 -30.84 2.18 -9.57
CA HIS A 362 -30.19 0.87 -9.47
C HIS A 362 -31.16 -0.30 -9.61
N PRO A 363 -30.71 -1.42 -10.22
CA PRO A 363 -31.45 -2.68 -10.16
C PRO A 363 -31.31 -3.29 -8.75
N ARG A 364 -32.28 -4.13 -8.37
CA ARG A 364 -32.16 -4.95 -7.15
C ARG A 364 -30.99 -5.90 -7.24
N ILE A 365 -30.36 -6.18 -6.13
CA ILE A 365 -29.28 -7.17 -6.04
C ILE A 365 -29.86 -8.57 -6.31
N GLY A 366 -29.30 -9.26 -7.32
CA GLY A 366 -29.77 -10.58 -7.76
C GLY A 366 -30.83 -10.55 -8.85
N ASP A 367 -31.34 -9.37 -9.27
CA ASP A 367 -32.27 -9.22 -10.37
C ASP A 367 -31.51 -8.96 -11.69
N SER A 368 -31.86 -9.72 -12.74
CA SER A 368 -31.21 -9.59 -14.06
C SER A 368 -31.76 -8.46 -14.92
N HIS A 369 -32.82 -7.80 -14.48
CA HIS A 369 -33.49 -6.75 -15.26
C HIS A 369 -33.21 -5.37 -14.68
N ALA A 370 -32.63 -4.49 -15.50
CA ALA A 370 -32.47 -3.09 -15.15
C ALA A 370 -33.84 -2.38 -15.09
N PRO A 371 -34.03 -1.39 -14.19
CA PRO A 371 -35.23 -0.55 -14.18
C PRO A 371 -35.46 0.10 -15.58
N ALA A 372 -36.70 0.24 -15.99
CA ALA A 372 -37.09 0.81 -17.30
C ALA A 372 -36.57 2.24 -17.55
N PHE A 373 -36.11 2.93 -16.51
CA PHE A 373 -35.60 4.30 -16.53
C PHE A 373 -34.05 4.39 -16.37
N ALA A 374 -33.34 3.26 -16.29
CA ALA A 374 -31.88 3.29 -16.17
C ALA A 374 -31.22 3.61 -17.52
N PRO A 375 -30.27 4.55 -17.61
CA PRO A 375 -29.48 4.80 -18.81
C PRO A 375 -28.76 3.50 -19.25
N SER A 376 -28.62 3.29 -20.57
CA SER A 376 -28.05 2.06 -21.13
C SER A 376 -26.70 1.65 -20.57
N HIS A 377 -25.80 2.61 -20.33
CA HIS A 377 -24.49 2.39 -19.70
C HIS A 377 -24.59 1.97 -18.23
N SER A 378 -25.53 2.52 -17.46
CA SER A 378 -25.76 2.16 -16.06
C SER A 378 -26.20 0.70 -15.90
N ALA A 379 -27.03 0.19 -16.82
CA ALA A 379 -27.48 -1.20 -16.82
C ALA A 379 -26.33 -2.19 -17.08
N ALA A 380 -25.44 -1.88 -18.03
CA ALA A 380 -24.27 -2.71 -18.33
C ALA A 380 -23.30 -2.76 -17.13
N TRP A 381 -23.02 -1.64 -16.50
CA TRP A 381 -22.14 -1.58 -15.30
C TRP A 381 -22.75 -2.34 -14.12
N SER A 382 -24.05 -2.21 -13.88
CA SER A 382 -24.73 -2.96 -12.81
C SER A 382 -24.64 -4.47 -13.01
N GLY A 383 -24.80 -4.98 -14.25
CA GLY A 383 -24.64 -6.39 -14.57
C GLY A 383 -23.22 -6.92 -14.29
N GLU A 384 -22.19 -6.13 -14.59
CA GLU A 384 -20.81 -6.47 -14.29
C GLU A 384 -20.54 -6.47 -12.78
N GLU A 385 -21.01 -5.44 -12.07
CA GLU A 385 -20.88 -5.28 -10.61
C GLU A 385 -21.50 -6.46 -9.84
N GLN A 386 -22.61 -7.04 -10.35
CA GLN A 386 -23.34 -8.16 -9.75
C GLN A 386 -22.96 -9.55 -10.27
N ARG A 387 -21.98 -9.69 -11.16
CA ARG A 387 -21.64 -10.97 -11.83
C ARG A 387 -21.42 -12.14 -10.84
N LYS A 388 -20.78 -11.89 -9.70
CA LYS A 388 -20.53 -12.92 -8.68
C LYS A 388 -21.82 -13.36 -7.96
N VAL A 389 -22.81 -12.49 -7.86
CA VAL A 389 -24.12 -12.82 -7.28
C VAL A 389 -24.92 -13.72 -8.24
N GLY A 390 -24.87 -13.45 -9.55
CA GLY A 390 -25.49 -14.30 -10.55
C GLY A 390 -24.97 -15.73 -10.59
N ALA A 391 -23.73 -15.96 -10.18
CA ALA A 391 -23.09 -17.28 -10.11
C ALA A 391 -23.28 -17.99 -8.76
N ALA A 392 -24.03 -17.42 -7.80
CA ALA A 392 -24.26 -18.00 -6.48
C ALA A 392 -25.21 -19.21 -6.52
N ALA A 393 -25.14 -20.05 -5.48
CA ALA A 393 -26.08 -21.16 -5.29
C ALA A 393 -27.51 -20.68 -5.08
N ASP A 394 -28.48 -21.49 -5.43
CA ASP A 394 -29.89 -21.08 -5.49
C ASP A 394 -30.48 -20.74 -4.11
N ASP A 395 -30.01 -21.39 -3.06
CA ASP A 395 -30.38 -21.08 -1.68
C ASP A 395 -29.93 -19.67 -1.24
N ILE A 396 -28.74 -19.25 -1.65
CA ILE A 396 -28.23 -17.91 -1.38
C ILE A 396 -29.01 -16.86 -2.17
N LYS A 397 -29.36 -17.15 -3.42
CA LYS A 397 -30.21 -16.27 -4.24
C LYS A 397 -31.59 -16.10 -3.62
N ALA A 398 -32.20 -17.20 -3.15
CA ALA A 398 -33.48 -17.15 -2.45
C ALA A 398 -33.42 -16.33 -1.16
N ALA A 399 -32.36 -16.50 -0.37
CA ALA A 399 -32.12 -15.72 0.85
C ALA A 399 -31.93 -14.22 0.55
N LEU A 400 -31.16 -13.87 -0.49
CA LEU A 400 -31.00 -12.49 -0.94
C LEU A 400 -32.32 -11.87 -1.41
N ALA A 401 -33.14 -12.60 -2.15
CA ALA A 401 -34.45 -12.13 -2.60
C ALA A 401 -35.39 -11.88 -1.42
N ALA A 402 -35.46 -12.81 -0.45
CA ALA A 402 -36.24 -12.64 0.78
C ALA A 402 -35.76 -11.45 1.62
N GLY A 403 -34.44 -11.31 1.78
CA GLY A 403 -33.82 -10.21 2.49
C GLY A 403 -34.07 -8.85 1.83
N ASN A 404 -33.99 -8.76 0.51
CA ASN A 404 -34.33 -7.55 -0.26
C ASN A 404 -35.79 -7.14 -0.05
N HIS A 405 -36.70 -8.11 -0.07
CA HIS A 405 -38.10 -7.84 0.19
C HIS A 405 -38.34 -7.30 1.62
N ALA A 406 -37.74 -7.93 2.62
CA ALA A 406 -37.81 -7.48 4.02
C ALA A 406 -37.19 -6.07 4.17
N TYR A 407 -36.09 -5.79 3.47
CA TYR A 407 -35.44 -4.49 3.48
C TYR A 407 -36.34 -3.40 2.88
N GLU A 408 -36.96 -3.66 1.73
CA GLU A 408 -37.90 -2.74 1.09
C GLU A 408 -39.12 -2.46 1.95
N GLN A 409 -39.67 -3.49 2.61
CA GLN A 409 -40.78 -3.33 3.56
C GLN A 409 -40.39 -2.44 4.75
N LYS A 410 -39.19 -2.62 5.27
CA LYS A 410 -38.73 -1.86 6.45
C LYS A 410 -38.37 -0.42 6.12
N PHE A 411 -37.65 -0.18 5.01
CA PHE A 411 -37.02 1.12 4.73
C PHE A 411 -37.64 1.86 3.54
N ASN A 412 -38.64 1.29 2.87
CA ASN A 412 -39.33 1.83 1.70
C ASN A 412 -38.39 2.26 0.55
N ARG A 413 -37.28 1.53 0.37
CA ARG A 413 -36.26 1.72 -0.67
C ARG A 413 -35.53 0.42 -0.94
N ILE A 414 -34.90 0.33 -2.13
CA ILE A 414 -34.08 -0.83 -2.48
C ILE A 414 -32.78 -0.87 -1.65
N PHE A 415 -32.27 -2.08 -1.46
CA PHE A 415 -31.00 -2.28 -0.78
C PHE A 415 -29.84 -1.88 -1.69
N ILE A 416 -29.08 -0.84 -1.31
CA ILE A 416 -27.90 -0.35 -2.03
C ILE A 416 -26.63 -0.88 -1.34
N VAL A 417 -25.81 -1.59 -2.10
CA VAL A 417 -24.49 -2.07 -1.66
C VAL A 417 -23.50 -2.03 -2.82
N CYS A 418 -22.29 -1.57 -2.54
CA CYS A 418 -21.18 -1.69 -3.49
C CYS A 418 -20.74 -3.16 -3.57
N ALA A 419 -21.25 -3.88 -4.56
CA ALA A 419 -21.07 -5.33 -4.72
C ALA A 419 -19.72 -5.73 -5.31
N THR A 420 -18.98 -4.77 -5.90
CA THR A 420 -17.68 -5.01 -6.55
C THR A 420 -16.69 -5.65 -5.58
N GLY A 421 -16.17 -6.80 -5.96
CA GLY A 421 -15.19 -7.55 -5.15
C GLY A 421 -15.79 -8.48 -4.10
N LYS A 422 -17.07 -8.34 -3.73
CA LYS A 422 -17.75 -9.14 -2.71
C LYS A 422 -18.37 -10.41 -3.29
N SER A 423 -18.41 -11.46 -2.49
CA SER A 423 -19.19 -12.68 -2.78
C SER A 423 -20.66 -12.50 -2.40
N ALA A 424 -21.54 -13.35 -2.91
CA ALA A 424 -22.96 -13.35 -2.58
C ALA A 424 -23.20 -13.58 -1.06
N LEU A 425 -22.41 -14.41 -0.42
CA LEU A 425 -22.47 -14.65 1.03
C LEU A 425 -22.09 -13.40 1.85
N GLU A 426 -21.06 -12.67 1.44
CA GLU A 426 -20.69 -11.43 2.08
C GLU A 426 -21.77 -10.35 1.92
N ILE A 427 -22.39 -10.27 0.75
CA ILE A 427 -23.51 -9.35 0.48
C ILE A 427 -24.73 -9.72 1.33
N LEU A 428 -25.06 -11.00 1.47
CA LEU A 428 -26.15 -11.48 2.32
C LEU A 428 -25.89 -11.12 3.80
N ALA A 429 -24.69 -11.36 4.29
CA ALA A 429 -24.31 -11.00 5.66
C ALA A 429 -24.42 -9.48 5.92
N ILE A 430 -24.05 -8.66 4.94
CA ILE A 430 -24.21 -7.19 5.01
C ILE A 430 -25.70 -6.83 5.07
N LEU A 431 -26.53 -7.43 4.24
CA LEU A 431 -27.97 -7.19 4.19
C LEU A 431 -28.64 -7.55 5.53
N GLU A 432 -28.35 -8.73 6.09
CA GLU A 432 -28.87 -9.18 7.38
C GLU A 432 -28.46 -8.26 8.54
N ARG A 433 -27.22 -7.78 8.51
CA ARG A 433 -26.72 -6.80 9.49
C ARG A 433 -27.50 -5.49 9.37
N ARG A 434 -27.64 -4.95 8.16
CA ARG A 434 -28.28 -3.65 7.89
C ARG A 434 -29.77 -3.67 8.12
N LEU A 435 -30.43 -4.81 8.02
CA LEU A 435 -31.82 -4.98 8.46
C LEU A 435 -32.03 -4.68 9.94
N ARG A 436 -31.02 -4.64 10.77
CA ARG A 436 -31.10 -4.28 12.21
C ARG A 436 -31.00 -2.78 12.46
N ASN A 437 -30.54 -2.00 11.49
CA ASN A 437 -30.38 -0.55 11.62
C ASN A 437 -31.75 0.14 11.83
N ASP A 438 -31.71 1.33 12.44
CA ASP A 438 -32.81 2.31 12.36
C ASP A 438 -32.78 3.03 10.98
N ALA A 439 -33.87 3.75 10.67
CA ALA A 439 -34.04 4.36 9.36
C ALA A 439 -32.99 5.43 9.04
N ALA A 440 -32.53 6.20 10.03
CA ALA A 440 -31.56 7.26 9.84
C ALA A 440 -30.15 6.69 9.63
N THR A 441 -29.72 5.76 10.47
CA THR A 441 -28.44 5.05 10.33
C THR A 441 -28.37 4.33 8.98
N GLU A 442 -29.47 3.68 8.58
CA GLU A 442 -29.53 2.95 7.33
C GLU A 442 -29.50 3.86 6.09
N LEU A 443 -30.08 5.06 6.18
CA LEU A 443 -29.99 6.03 5.08
C LEU A 443 -28.55 6.46 4.83
N LEU A 444 -27.82 6.80 5.91
CA LEU A 444 -26.42 7.22 5.81
C LEU A 444 -25.54 6.08 5.28
N GLU A 445 -25.77 4.84 5.71
CA GLU A 445 -25.02 3.69 5.22
C GLU A 445 -25.31 3.42 3.72
N ALA A 446 -26.56 3.53 3.30
CA ALA A 446 -26.94 3.42 1.90
C ALA A 446 -26.30 4.53 1.04
N ALA A 447 -26.29 5.77 1.53
CA ALA A 447 -25.65 6.91 0.89
C ALA A 447 -24.13 6.69 0.72
N GLU A 448 -23.46 6.15 1.73
CA GLU A 448 -22.02 5.81 1.63
C GLU A 448 -21.78 4.70 0.58
N GLN A 449 -22.61 3.68 0.53
CA GLN A 449 -22.50 2.65 -0.50
C GLN A 449 -22.72 3.20 -1.91
N GLN A 450 -23.68 4.12 -2.08
CA GLN A 450 -23.92 4.80 -3.35
C GLN A 450 -22.74 5.68 -3.76
N ARG A 451 -22.12 6.39 -2.83
CA ARG A 451 -20.91 7.19 -3.08
C ARG A 451 -19.78 6.32 -3.63
N GLN A 452 -19.55 5.15 -3.03
CA GLN A 452 -18.56 4.19 -3.52
C GLN A 452 -18.88 3.67 -4.91
N ILE A 453 -20.15 3.43 -5.22
CA ILE A 453 -20.59 3.02 -6.57
C ILE A 453 -20.33 4.15 -7.58
N ALA A 454 -20.66 5.40 -7.23
CA ALA A 454 -20.41 6.55 -8.10
C ALA A 454 -18.91 6.70 -8.42
N HIS A 455 -18.02 6.53 -7.43
CA HIS A 455 -16.57 6.50 -7.66
C HIS A 455 -16.14 5.42 -8.65
N LEU A 456 -16.64 4.20 -8.51
CA LEU A 456 -16.31 3.09 -9.43
C LEU A 456 -16.80 3.37 -10.85
N ARG A 457 -17.98 3.95 -10.98
CA ARG A 457 -18.57 4.27 -12.29
C ARG A 457 -17.89 5.46 -12.95
N LEU A 458 -17.49 6.48 -12.19
CA LEU A 458 -16.65 7.58 -12.69
C LEU A 458 -15.32 7.07 -13.23
N LYS A 459 -14.66 6.16 -12.51
CA LYS A 459 -13.43 5.53 -12.99
C LYS A 459 -13.63 4.72 -14.28
N LYS A 460 -14.76 4.03 -14.41
CA LYS A 460 -15.12 3.31 -15.66
C LYS A 460 -15.42 4.29 -16.79
N TRP A 461 -16.16 5.35 -16.51
CA TRP A 461 -16.47 6.40 -17.48
C TRP A 461 -15.21 7.09 -18.02
N LEU A 462 -14.20 7.34 -17.20
CA LEU A 462 -12.91 7.88 -17.63
C LEU A 462 -12.14 6.96 -18.60
N LEU A 463 -12.55 5.70 -18.74
CA LEU A 463 -11.93 4.70 -19.62
C LEU A 463 -12.84 4.28 -20.78
N SER A 464 -14.00 4.94 -20.96
CA SER A 464 -14.98 4.63 -22.00
C SER A 464 -14.66 5.25 -23.38
#